data_62f23fa09e45018293f45f58c23cfcce
#
_entry.id   62f23fa09e45018293f45f58c23cfcce
#
_cell.length_a   1.000
_cell.length_b   1.000
_cell.length_c   1.000
_cell.angle_alpha   90.00
_cell.angle_beta   90.00
_cell.angle_gamma   90.00
#
_symmetry.space_group_name_H-M   'P 1'
#
loop_
_entity.id
_entity.type
_entity.pdbx_description
1 polymer ?
#
loop_
_entity_poly.entity_id
_entity_poly.type
_entity_poly.pdbx_seq_one_letter_code
_entity_poly.pdbx_strand_id
1 'polypeptide(L)'
;MQYPKTQSLFSVDDQYLVGSDLLVKPVVAPGITSTVVQFPTTDCWYDVDTMQRVADVPSREPNSSVAVTVASDIDKIPVYQRGGSIVTRKLRLRRSSHLMAMDPYTLYVALGDDGTAAGDLYMDDEVTFAHERKRDYVVASFSSSWGEGVAVQNSVRVGNDEGEVMGRAGDRVVERIVVMGVERTPGGLSLFRRTSSAGSALEFQYDSLTKVLVIRKPEVTACEDFHIQIV
;
A
#
# COMPACT_ATOMS: atom_id res chain seq x y z
N MET A 1 5.88 -14.18 14.14
CA MET A 1 5.53 -13.00 14.99
C MET A 1 6.30 -11.80 14.46
N GLN A 2 5.61 -10.72 14.06
CA GLN A 2 6.25 -9.55 13.42
C GLN A 2 7.09 -8.71 14.40
N TYR A 3 6.64 -8.62 15.64
CA TYR A 3 7.29 -7.83 16.71
C TYR A 3 7.77 -8.72 17.85
N PRO A 4 8.81 -9.57 17.65
CA PRO A 4 9.20 -10.61 18.61
C PRO A 4 9.90 -10.07 19.87
N LYS A 5 10.25 -8.79 19.88
CA LYS A 5 10.91 -8.13 21.01
C LYS A 5 9.97 -7.21 21.81
N THR A 6 8.74 -7.00 21.34
CA THR A 6 7.77 -6.13 22.02
C THR A 6 6.92 -6.94 22.98
N GLN A 7 7.37 -7.06 24.22
CA GLN A 7 6.77 -7.94 25.24
C GLN A 7 5.30 -7.58 25.53
N SER A 8 4.92 -6.29 25.46
CA SER A 8 3.56 -5.82 25.66
C SER A 8 2.55 -6.35 24.65
N LEU A 9 2.99 -6.86 23.50
CA LEU A 9 2.15 -7.44 22.47
C LEU A 9 1.96 -8.97 22.60
N PHE A 10 2.65 -9.64 23.51
CA PHE A 10 2.63 -11.10 23.58
C PHE A 10 1.29 -11.68 24.05
N SER A 11 0.54 -10.92 24.84
CA SER A 11 -0.79 -11.29 25.34
C SER A 11 -1.95 -10.71 24.52
N VAL A 12 -1.66 -10.01 23.43
CA VAL A 12 -2.69 -9.40 22.55
C VAL A 12 -3.22 -10.46 21.61
N ASP A 13 -4.47 -10.88 21.77
CA ASP A 13 -5.14 -11.95 21.03
C ASP A 13 -6.37 -11.49 20.24
N ASP A 14 -6.73 -10.21 20.34
CA ASP A 14 -7.93 -9.62 19.75
C ASP A 14 -7.66 -8.66 18.57
N GLN A 15 -6.42 -8.66 18.06
CA GLN A 15 -6.00 -7.99 16.84
C GLN A 15 -4.96 -8.81 16.09
N TYR A 16 -4.81 -8.57 14.79
CA TYR A 16 -3.86 -9.33 13.97
C TYR A 16 -3.29 -8.49 12.83
N LEU A 17 -2.20 -8.96 12.26
CA LEU A 17 -1.62 -8.40 11.04
C LEU A 17 -2.01 -9.24 9.82
N VAL A 18 -2.38 -8.57 8.73
CA VAL A 18 -2.48 -9.16 7.40
C VAL A 18 -1.16 -8.86 6.68
N GLY A 19 -0.37 -9.91 6.48
CA GLY A 19 1.04 -9.73 6.09
C GLY A 19 1.83 -8.99 7.17
N SER A 20 2.72 -8.10 6.74
CA SER A 20 3.49 -7.20 7.60
C SER A 20 2.90 -5.78 7.67
N ASP A 21 1.89 -5.48 6.85
CA ASP A 21 1.57 -4.11 6.46
C ASP A 21 0.22 -3.60 6.95
N LEU A 22 -0.73 -4.48 7.26
CA LEU A 22 -2.06 -4.08 7.74
C LEU A 22 -2.33 -4.63 9.13
N LEU A 23 -2.60 -3.73 10.08
CA LEU A 23 -3.08 -4.05 11.42
C LEU A 23 -4.60 -3.97 11.44
N VAL A 24 -5.26 -5.06 11.85
CA VAL A 24 -6.71 -5.19 11.88
C VAL A 24 -7.18 -5.43 13.32
N LYS A 25 -8.16 -4.64 13.77
CA LYS A 25 -8.79 -4.77 15.08
C LYS A 25 -10.28 -5.06 14.92
N PRO A 26 -10.70 -6.35 14.90
CA PRO A 26 -12.11 -6.69 14.88
C PRO A 26 -12.83 -6.25 16.14
N VAL A 27 -14.10 -5.89 16.00
CA VAL A 27 -15.01 -5.67 17.13
C VAL A 27 -15.78 -6.94 17.39
N VAL A 28 -15.54 -7.57 18.52
CA VAL A 28 -16.03 -8.93 18.82
C VAL A 28 -17.15 -8.98 19.86
N ALA A 29 -17.53 -7.83 20.42
CA ALA A 29 -18.61 -7.76 21.41
C ALA A 29 -19.75 -6.84 20.94
N PRO A 30 -21.02 -7.20 21.22
CA PRO A 30 -22.17 -6.40 20.81
C PRO A 30 -22.25 -5.06 21.55
N GLY A 31 -22.76 -4.02 20.88
CA GLY A 31 -22.99 -2.71 21.47
C GLY A 31 -21.74 -1.87 21.73
N ILE A 32 -20.58 -2.32 21.27
CA ILE A 32 -19.33 -1.56 21.38
C ILE A 32 -19.27 -0.51 20.26
N THR A 33 -18.97 0.74 20.63
CA THR A 33 -18.77 1.87 19.70
C THR A 33 -17.32 2.40 19.70
N SER A 34 -16.44 1.80 20.52
CA SER A 34 -15.02 2.10 20.56
C SER A 34 -14.24 0.87 21.00
N THR A 35 -13.02 0.74 20.53
CA THR A 35 -12.12 -0.36 20.91
C THR A 35 -10.71 0.15 21.14
N VAL A 36 -9.87 -0.63 21.82
CA VAL A 36 -8.46 -0.30 22.05
C VAL A 36 -7.59 -1.04 21.07
N VAL A 37 -6.78 -0.31 20.34
CA VAL A 37 -5.75 -0.85 19.44
C VAL A 37 -4.39 -0.72 20.09
N GLN A 38 -3.62 -1.80 20.10
CA GLN A 38 -2.21 -1.83 20.56
C GLN A 38 -1.29 -1.61 19.36
N PHE A 39 -0.75 -0.42 19.21
CA PHE A 39 0.16 -0.09 18.13
C PHE A 39 1.62 -0.33 18.54
N PRO A 40 2.38 -1.13 17.75
CA PRO A 40 3.83 -1.13 17.87
C PRO A 40 4.41 0.24 17.55
N THR A 41 5.31 0.75 18.41
CA THR A 41 5.88 2.11 18.28
C THR A 41 7.18 2.14 17.47
N THR A 42 7.58 1.00 16.89
CA THR A 42 8.70 0.93 15.95
C THR A 42 8.41 1.68 14.65
N ASP A 43 7.14 1.63 14.22
CA ASP A 43 6.67 2.17 12.95
C ASP A 43 5.59 3.24 13.18
N CYS A 44 5.39 4.14 12.24
CA CYS A 44 4.20 4.96 12.18
C CYS A 44 3.04 4.20 11.52
N TRP A 45 1.81 4.64 11.76
CA TRP A 45 0.60 3.99 11.28
C TRP A 45 -0.35 4.98 10.64
N TYR A 46 -1.06 4.56 9.60
CA TYR A 46 -2.05 5.35 8.88
C TYR A 46 -3.40 4.65 8.93
N ASP A 47 -4.44 5.37 9.33
CA ASP A 47 -5.82 4.87 9.25
C ASP A 47 -6.21 4.67 7.77
N VAL A 48 -6.73 3.49 7.46
CA VAL A 48 -7.01 3.08 6.08
C VAL A 48 -8.17 3.84 5.45
N ASP A 49 -9.13 4.31 6.27
CA ASP A 49 -10.31 5.04 5.80
C ASP A 49 -10.02 6.53 5.62
N THR A 50 -9.35 7.14 6.59
CA THR A 50 -9.04 8.57 6.58
C THR A 50 -7.75 8.89 5.83
N MET A 51 -6.87 7.89 5.62
CA MET A 51 -5.53 8.02 5.06
C MET A 51 -4.60 8.93 5.88
N GLN A 52 -4.99 9.25 7.11
CA GLN A 52 -4.23 10.10 8.00
C GLN A 52 -3.34 9.28 8.93
N ARG A 53 -2.21 9.87 9.29
CA ARG A 53 -1.32 9.30 10.30
C ARG A 53 -2.00 9.32 11.66
N VAL A 54 -1.87 8.21 12.41
CA VAL A 54 -2.36 8.12 13.78
C VAL A 54 -1.43 8.93 14.68
N ALA A 55 -1.91 10.10 15.14
CA ALA A 55 -1.08 11.09 15.83
C ALA A 55 -0.62 10.62 17.22
N ASP A 56 -1.46 9.83 17.92
CA ASP A 56 -1.19 9.37 19.28
C ASP A 56 -0.21 8.19 19.36
N VAL A 57 0.32 7.75 18.20
CA VAL A 57 1.30 6.68 18.14
C VAL A 57 2.69 7.29 17.94
N PRO A 58 3.55 7.32 18.99
CA PRO A 58 4.96 7.67 18.79
C PRO A 58 5.61 6.63 17.88
N SER A 59 6.52 7.07 17.04
CA SER A 59 7.26 6.19 16.16
C SER A 59 8.76 6.22 16.49
N ARG A 60 9.51 5.24 15.98
CA ARG A 60 10.95 5.05 16.25
C ARG A 60 11.29 4.67 17.69
N GLU A 61 10.32 4.20 18.46
CA GLU A 61 10.56 3.63 19.79
C GLU A 61 10.59 2.10 19.69
N PRO A 62 11.74 1.46 19.62
CA PRO A 62 11.82 0.01 19.43
C PRO A 62 11.34 -0.76 20.68
N ASN A 63 10.75 -1.92 20.44
CA ASN A 63 10.31 -2.87 21.46
C ASN A 63 9.25 -2.34 22.43
N SER A 64 8.48 -1.34 22.03
CA SER A 64 7.39 -0.76 22.80
C SER A 64 6.06 -0.79 21.98
N SER A 65 4.95 -0.60 22.68
CA SER A 65 3.62 -0.40 22.07
C SER A 65 2.82 0.63 22.86
N VAL A 66 1.86 1.25 22.20
CA VAL A 66 0.92 2.19 22.81
C VAL A 66 -0.51 1.73 22.57
N ALA A 67 -1.36 1.86 23.57
CA ALA A 67 -2.80 1.59 23.50
C ALA A 67 -3.53 2.87 23.11
N VAL A 68 -4.26 2.86 22.00
CA VAL A 68 -5.07 3.98 21.54
C VAL A 68 -6.52 3.55 21.44
N THR A 69 -7.42 4.31 22.06
CA THR A 69 -8.87 4.10 21.93
C THR A 69 -9.35 4.73 20.63
N VAL A 70 -9.98 3.92 19.79
CA VAL A 70 -10.49 4.33 18.47
C VAL A 70 -11.98 4.11 18.37
N ALA A 71 -12.69 4.99 17.65
CA ALA A 71 -14.10 4.80 17.35
C ALA A 71 -14.29 3.58 16.44
N SER A 72 -15.36 2.83 16.67
CA SER A 72 -15.67 1.60 15.94
C SER A 72 -17.19 1.44 15.84
N ASP A 73 -17.75 2.09 14.82
CA ASP A 73 -19.17 1.95 14.49
C ASP A 73 -19.50 0.59 13.90
N ILE A 74 -20.77 0.23 13.83
CA ILE A 74 -21.23 -1.11 13.39
C ILE A 74 -20.80 -1.46 11.97
N ASP A 75 -20.58 -0.49 11.12
CA ASP A 75 -20.19 -0.61 9.72
C ASP A 75 -18.68 -0.48 9.50
N LYS A 76 -17.90 -0.28 10.58
CA LYS A 76 -16.45 -0.02 10.49
C LYS A 76 -15.62 -1.05 11.27
N ILE A 77 -14.65 -1.63 10.61
CA ILE A 77 -13.56 -2.39 11.24
C ILE A 77 -12.32 -1.51 11.22
N PRO A 78 -11.73 -1.14 12.38
CA PRO A 78 -10.48 -0.40 12.43
C PRO A 78 -9.35 -1.15 11.74
N VAL A 79 -8.79 -0.56 10.69
CA VAL A 79 -7.66 -1.09 9.92
C VAL A 79 -6.63 0.00 9.71
N TYR A 80 -5.38 -0.33 9.94
CA TYR A 80 -4.26 0.60 9.84
C TYR A 80 -3.18 0.05 8.95
N GLN A 81 -2.64 0.90 8.07
CA GLN A 81 -1.50 0.57 7.23
C GLN A 81 -0.21 1.03 7.92
N ARG A 82 0.79 0.16 7.95
CA ARG A 82 2.11 0.47 8.49
C ARG A 82 2.86 1.46 7.60
N GLY A 83 3.48 2.47 8.18
CA GLY A 83 4.43 3.34 7.48
C GLY A 83 5.64 2.54 6.99
N GLY A 84 6.17 2.90 5.84
CA GLY A 84 7.19 2.14 5.12
C GLY A 84 6.63 1.02 4.24
N SER A 85 5.30 0.96 4.03
CA SER A 85 4.67 -0.07 3.21
C SER A 85 3.93 0.49 1.99
N ILE A 86 3.82 -0.33 0.92
CA ILE A 86 2.98 -0.07 -0.24
C ILE A 86 1.99 -1.22 -0.39
N VAL A 87 0.70 -0.91 -0.25
CA VAL A 87 -0.38 -1.89 -0.38
C VAL A 87 -1.16 -1.63 -1.65
N THR A 88 -1.31 -2.66 -2.48
CA THR A 88 -2.11 -2.61 -3.70
C THR A 88 -3.54 -3.03 -3.40
N ARG A 89 -4.52 -2.29 -3.95
CA ARG A 89 -5.94 -2.58 -3.77
C ARG A 89 -6.69 -2.50 -5.09
N LYS A 90 -7.78 -3.29 -5.21
CA LYS A 90 -8.82 -3.16 -6.24
C LYS A 90 -10.08 -2.63 -5.54
N LEU A 91 -10.54 -1.43 -5.92
CA LEU A 91 -11.55 -0.68 -5.15
C LEU A 91 -12.97 -0.84 -5.67
N ARG A 92 -13.17 -1.48 -6.84
CA ARG A 92 -14.51 -1.62 -7.41
C ARG A 92 -15.30 -2.68 -6.67
N LEU A 93 -16.51 -2.31 -6.22
CA LEU A 93 -17.42 -3.27 -5.59
C LEU A 93 -17.90 -4.28 -6.64
N ARG A 94 -17.63 -5.57 -6.38
CA ARG A 94 -18.03 -6.71 -7.22
C ARG A 94 -18.75 -7.76 -6.39
N ARG A 95 -19.52 -8.62 -7.05
CA ARG A 95 -20.23 -9.71 -6.37
C ARG A 95 -19.30 -10.84 -5.89
N SER A 96 -18.12 -10.97 -6.48
CA SER A 96 -17.11 -11.95 -6.11
C SER A 96 -15.71 -11.48 -6.47
N SER A 97 -14.67 -12.03 -5.85
CA SER A 97 -13.26 -11.73 -6.14
C SER A 97 -12.87 -12.07 -7.58
N HIS A 98 -13.42 -13.13 -8.16
CA HIS A 98 -13.18 -13.49 -9.56
C HIS A 98 -13.55 -12.34 -10.54
N LEU A 99 -14.65 -11.63 -10.27
CA LEU A 99 -15.06 -10.47 -11.08
C LEU A 99 -14.12 -9.26 -10.92
N MET A 100 -13.23 -9.28 -9.93
CA MET A 100 -12.23 -8.24 -9.72
C MET A 100 -10.93 -8.50 -10.49
N ALA A 101 -10.77 -9.65 -11.15
CA ALA A 101 -9.52 -10.05 -11.81
C ALA A 101 -8.97 -8.96 -12.73
N MET A 102 -9.86 -8.32 -13.52
CA MET A 102 -9.51 -7.26 -14.49
C MET A 102 -9.69 -5.84 -13.95
N ASP A 103 -10.05 -5.68 -12.68
CA ASP A 103 -10.18 -4.34 -12.10
C ASP A 103 -8.80 -3.71 -11.91
N PRO A 104 -8.68 -2.39 -12.17
CA PRO A 104 -7.41 -1.69 -12.02
C PRO A 104 -6.97 -1.61 -10.57
N TYR A 105 -5.67 -1.43 -10.40
CA TYR A 105 -5.03 -1.29 -9.10
C TYR A 105 -4.99 0.17 -8.64
N THR A 106 -5.14 0.36 -7.33
CA THR A 106 -4.75 1.58 -6.62
C THR A 106 -3.59 1.24 -5.71
N LEU A 107 -2.50 1.99 -5.78
CA LEU A 107 -1.36 1.86 -4.88
C LEU A 107 -1.56 2.80 -3.69
N TYR A 108 -1.50 2.27 -2.47
CA TYR A 108 -1.47 3.04 -1.23
C TYR A 108 -0.05 3.02 -0.68
N VAL A 109 0.65 4.13 -0.83
CA VAL A 109 2.02 4.33 -0.38
C VAL A 109 1.98 5.02 0.98
N ALA A 110 2.25 4.30 2.04
CA ALA A 110 2.36 4.83 3.40
C ALA A 110 3.84 5.11 3.69
N LEU A 111 4.23 6.38 3.67
CA LEU A 111 5.63 6.74 3.91
C LEU A 111 6.01 6.46 5.37
N GLY A 112 7.16 5.82 5.55
CA GLY A 112 7.79 5.70 6.85
C GLY A 112 8.36 7.03 7.33
N ASP A 113 8.84 7.07 8.57
CA ASP A 113 9.46 8.28 9.15
C ASP A 113 10.76 8.69 8.43
N ASP A 114 11.35 7.80 7.67
CA ASP A 114 12.51 8.03 6.80
C ASP A 114 12.11 8.48 5.39
N GLY A 115 10.81 8.60 5.11
CA GLY A 115 10.27 8.96 3.80
C GLY A 115 10.35 7.85 2.77
N THR A 116 10.56 6.60 3.19
CA THR A 116 10.59 5.44 2.29
C THR A 116 9.35 4.57 2.41
N ALA A 117 9.05 3.78 1.39
CA ALA A 117 8.04 2.72 1.43
C ALA A 117 8.36 1.64 0.38
N ALA A 118 7.97 0.40 0.66
CA ALA A 118 8.12 -0.72 -0.28
C ALA A 118 6.93 -1.68 -0.20
N GLY A 119 6.67 -2.42 -1.28
CA GLY A 119 5.66 -3.45 -1.34
C GLY A 119 5.69 -4.22 -2.64
N ASP A 120 5.17 -5.42 -2.62
CA ASP A 120 5.15 -6.32 -3.77
C ASP A 120 3.72 -6.67 -4.19
N LEU A 121 3.53 -6.89 -5.50
CA LEU A 121 2.31 -7.42 -6.07
C LEU A 121 2.65 -8.64 -6.92
N TYR A 122 2.19 -9.78 -6.49
CA TYR A 122 2.25 -11.02 -7.25
C TYR A 122 0.98 -11.15 -8.12
N MET A 123 1.17 -11.50 -9.37
CA MET A 123 0.08 -11.67 -10.35
C MET A 123 0.28 -12.98 -11.11
N ASP A 124 -0.75 -13.79 -11.17
CA ASP A 124 -0.88 -14.98 -12.02
C ASP A 124 -2.24 -15.01 -12.71
N ASP A 125 -2.70 -16.15 -13.19
CA ASP A 125 -4.02 -16.32 -13.82
C ASP A 125 -5.17 -16.48 -12.82
N GLU A 126 -4.88 -16.53 -11.51
CA GLU A 126 -5.83 -16.68 -10.39
C GLU A 126 -6.69 -17.99 -10.44
N VAL A 127 -6.41 -18.92 -11.35
CA VAL A 127 -7.26 -20.09 -11.63
C VAL A 127 -6.48 -21.40 -11.68
N THR A 128 -5.30 -21.41 -12.32
CA THR A 128 -4.56 -22.64 -12.58
C THR A 128 -3.22 -22.71 -11.85
N PHE A 129 -2.53 -23.84 -11.96
CA PHE A 129 -1.16 -23.99 -11.47
C PHE A 129 -0.12 -23.69 -12.57
N ALA A 130 -0.44 -22.79 -13.52
CA ALA A 130 0.49 -22.37 -14.57
C ALA A 130 1.72 -21.66 -14.01
N HIS A 131 1.56 -20.95 -12.89
CA HIS A 131 2.66 -20.32 -12.18
C HIS A 131 3.76 -21.30 -11.74
N GLU A 132 3.41 -22.52 -11.31
CA GLU A 132 4.39 -23.55 -10.97
C GLU A 132 4.96 -24.25 -12.20
N ARG A 133 4.09 -24.70 -13.11
CA ARG A 133 4.45 -25.58 -14.22
C ARG A 133 5.11 -24.85 -15.39
N LYS A 134 4.66 -23.63 -15.67
CA LYS A 134 5.09 -22.82 -16.81
C LYS A 134 5.81 -21.54 -16.37
N ARG A 135 5.92 -21.28 -15.06
CA ARG A 135 6.40 -20.02 -14.47
C ARG A 135 5.59 -18.80 -14.96
N ASP A 136 4.30 -19.00 -15.25
CA ASP A 136 3.41 -17.96 -15.76
C ASP A 136 2.93 -17.08 -14.61
N TYR A 137 3.78 -16.13 -14.22
CA TYR A 137 3.51 -15.13 -13.19
C TYR A 137 4.34 -13.86 -13.42
N VAL A 138 3.90 -12.77 -12.83
CA VAL A 138 4.62 -11.49 -12.76
C VAL A 138 4.67 -11.02 -11.32
N VAL A 139 5.82 -10.52 -10.89
CA VAL A 139 5.99 -9.82 -9.61
C VAL A 139 6.37 -8.39 -9.88
N ALA A 140 5.53 -7.46 -9.45
CA ALA A 140 5.81 -6.04 -9.43
C ALA A 140 6.32 -5.65 -8.04
N SER A 141 7.51 -5.04 -7.96
CA SER A 141 8.11 -4.55 -6.73
C SER A 141 8.09 -3.03 -6.73
N PHE A 142 7.21 -2.47 -5.92
CA PHE A 142 7.06 -1.03 -5.78
C PHE A 142 7.95 -0.50 -4.67
N SER A 143 8.57 0.66 -4.89
CA SER A 143 9.32 1.38 -3.88
C SER A 143 9.08 2.89 -3.98
N SER A 144 9.29 3.58 -2.89
CA SER A 144 9.23 5.03 -2.76
C SER A 144 10.43 5.50 -1.93
N SER A 145 11.06 6.59 -2.35
CA SER A 145 12.14 7.26 -1.61
C SER A 145 11.96 8.76 -1.77
N TRP A 146 11.10 9.33 -0.93
CA TRP A 146 10.67 10.71 -1.04
C TRP A 146 11.84 11.68 -0.85
N GLY A 147 12.77 11.38 0.06
CA GLY A 147 13.98 12.15 0.30
C GLY A 147 14.98 12.15 -0.88
N GLU A 148 14.91 11.13 -1.74
CA GLU A 148 15.75 11.00 -2.94
C GLU A 148 15.04 11.46 -4.22
N GLY A 149 13.87 12.07 -4.07
CA GLY A 149 13.09 12.58 -5.20
C GLY A 149 12.31 11.55 -5.98
N VAL A 150 12.12 10.33 -5.45
CA VAL A 150 11.34 9.25 -6.08
C VAL A 150 10.00 9.11 -5.38
N ALA A 151 8.91 9.55 -6.04
CA ALA A 151 7.57 9.39 -5.51
C ALA A 151 7.12 7.92 -5.52
N VAL A 152 7.25 7.23 -6.64
CA VAL A 152 7.03 5.78 -6.78
C VAL A 152 7.86 5.23 -7.92
N GLN A 153 8.45 4.06 -7.71
CA GLN A 153 9.12 3.26 -8.72
C GLN A 153 8.51 1.87 -8.75
N ASN A 154 8.41 1.27 -9.93
CA ASN A 154 8.09 -0.14 -10.14
C ASN A 154 9.22 -0.86 -10.86
N SER A 155 9.60 -2.00 -10.35
CA SER A 155 10.53 -2.94 -10.98
C SER A 155 9.83 -4.28 -11.15
N VAL A 156 9.83 -4.79 -12.38
CA VAL A 156 9.05 -5.98 -12.76
C VAL A 156 9.96 -7.18 -12.96
N ARG A 157 9.59 -8.30 -12.35
CA ARG A 157 10.18 -9.60 -12.60
C ARG A 157 9.13 -10.52 -13.22
N VAL A 158 9.41 -11.02 -14.40
CA VAL A 158 8.55 -11.92 -15.16
C VAL A 158 9.08 -13.34 -15.06
N GLY A 159 8.20 -14.30 -14.75
CA GLY A 159 8.56 -15.72 -14.72
C GLY A 159 8.60 -16.34 -16.13
N ASN A 160 7.67 -15.91 -17.00
CA ASN A 160 7.57 -16.34 -18.39
C ASN A 160 7.08 -15.20 -19.28
N ASP A 161 7.95 -14.70 -20.17
CA ASP A 161 7.65 -13.58 -21.07
C ASP A 161 6.58 -13.89 -22.11
N GLU A 162 6.43 -15.17 -22.48
CA GLU A 162 5.42 -15.67 -23.44
C GLU A 162 4.15 -16.20 -22.73
N GLY A 163 4.06 -16.02 -21.41
CA GLY A 163 2.95 -16.47 -20.60
C GLY A 163 1.66 -15.68 -20.83
N GLU A 164 0.52 -16.27 -20.46
CA GLU A 164 -0.79 -15.61 -20.56
C GLU A 164 -0.86 -14.36 -19.68
N VAL A 165 -0.19 -14.36 -18.53
CA VAL A 165 -0.14 -13.22 -17.60
C VAL A 165 0.51 -12.01 -18.27
N MET A 166 1.65 -12.20 -18.97
CA MET A 166 2.28 -11.13 -19.74
C MET A 166 1.48 -10.74 -20.99
N GLY A 167 0.82 -11.69 -21.64
CA GLY A 167 -0.09 -11.41 -22.75
C GLY A 167 -1.23 -10.45 -22.38
N ARG A 168 -1.58 -10.37 -21.10
CA ARG A 168 -2.59 -9.46 -20.54
C ARG A 168 -1.97 -8.29 -19.74
N ALA A 169 -0.69 -7.99 -19.92
CA ALA A 169 -0.01 -6.93 -19.17
C ALA A 169 -0.71 -5.56 -19.30
N GLY A 170 -1.25 -5.25 -20.48
CA GLY A 170 -2.00 -4.01 -20.73
C GLY A 170 -3.28 -3.86 -19.90
N ASP A 171 -3.86 -4.97 -19.39
CA ASP A 171 -5.07 -4.98 -18.58
C ASP A 171 -4.77 -4.73 -17.09
N ARG A 172 -3.50 -4.82 -16.68
CA ARG A 172 -3.06 -4.66 -15.29
C ARG A 172 -2.78 -3.19 -14.94
N VAL A 173 -3.74 -2.33 -15.23
CA VAL A 173 -3.62 -0.86 -15.11
C VAL A 173 -3.51 -0.41 -13.65
N VAL A 174 -2.63 0.54 -13.38
CA VAL A 174 -2.62 1.33 -12.14
C VAL A 174 -3.43 2.61 -12.40
N GLU A 175 -4.64 2.68 -11.88
CA GLU A 175 -5.53 3.85 -12.10
C GLU A 175 -5.29 4.99 -11.12
N ARG A 176 -4.66 4.70 -9.98
CA ARG A 176 -4.45 5.68 -8.91
C ARG A 176 -3.24 5.33 -8.06
N ILE A 177 -2.54 6.35 -7.61
CA ILE A 177 -1.50 6.25 -6.60
C ILE A 177 -1.84 7.25 -5.51
N VAL A 178 -1.93 6.78 -4.26
CA VAL A 178 -2.21 7.59 -3.07
C VAL A 178 -0.96 7.53 -2.19
N VAL A 179 -0.32 8.68 -1.96
CA VAL A 179 0.85 8.77 -1.09
C VAL A 179 0.46 9.49 0.19
N MET A 180 0.61 8.81 1.31
CA MET A 180 0.29 9.29 2.66
C MET A 180 1.57 9.72 3.38
N GLY A 181 1.49 10.80 4.16
CA GLY A 181 2.63 11.33 4.92
C GLY A 181 3.53 12.28 4.13
N VAL A 182 3.01 12.89 3.07
CA VAL A 182 3.75 13.89 2.29
C VAL A 182 3.79 15.21 3.03
N GLU A 183 4.96 15.58 3.56
CA GLU A 183 5.09 16.78 4.41
C GLU A 183 5.00 18.10 3.64
N ARG A 184 5.39 18.12 2.37
CA ARG A 184 5.41 19.33 1.52
C ARG A 184 4.87 19.02 0.14
N THR A 185 4.09 19.96 -0.40
CA THR A 185 3.64 19.90 -1.80
C THR A 185 4.84 19.81 -2.73
N PRO A 186 4.94 18.83 -3.63
CA PRO A 186 5.97 18.79 -4.65
C PRO A 186 5.78 19.93 -5.68
N GLY A 187 6.85 20.39 -6.28
CA GLY A 187 6.81 21.38 -7.37
C GLY A 187 6.16 20.81 -8.64
N GLY A 188 6.39 19.53 -8.89
CA GLY A 188 5.83 18.77 -10.01
C GLY A 188 6.15 17.28 -9.88
N LEU A 189 5.52 16.49 -10.74
CA LEU A 189 5.80 15.06 -10.88
C LEU A 189 6.04 14.74 -12.34
N SER A 190 7.06 13.94 -12.62
CA SER A 190 7.40 13.47 -13.97
C SER A 190 7.47 11.95 -14.01
N LEU A 191 6.75 11.34 -14.94
CA LEU A 191 6.77 9.91 -15.19
C LEU A 191 7.84 9.56 -16.24
N PHE A 192 8.68 8.61 -15.92
CA PHE A 192 9.66 8.01 -16.82
C PHE A 192 9.35 6.51 -16.98
N ARG A 193 9.39 6.03 -18.22
CA ARG A 193 9.27 4.61 -18.56
C ARG A 193 10.59 4.10 -19.11
N ARG A 194 10.86 2.82 -18.95
CA ARG A 194 12.07 2.17 -19.50
C ARG A 194 12.22 2.37 -21.01
N THR A 195 11.10 2.51 -21.71
CA THR A 195 11.06 2.67 -23.18
C THR A 195 11.22 4.10 -23.66
N SER A 196 11.26 5.08 -22.75
CA SER A 196 11.34 6.50 -23.09
C SER A 196 12.27 7.24 -22.13
N SER A 197 13.25 7.97 -22.68
CA SER A 197 14.10 8.87 -21.91
C SER A 197 13.45 10.22 -21.60
N ALA A 198 12.33 10.54 -22.25
CA ALA A 198 11.60 11.77 -22.02
C ALA A 198 10.58 11.56 -20.88
N GLY A 199 10.65 12.37 -19.84
CA GLY A 199 9.66 12.41 -18.78
C GLY A 199 8.35 13.05 -19.25
N SER A 200 7.21 12.51 -18.83
CA SER A 200 5.89 13.13 -19.02
C SER A 200 5.39 13.69 -17.69
N ALA A 201 4.93 14.95 -17.70
CA ALA A 201 4.37 15.58 -16.51
C ALA A 201 3.08 14.88 -16.08
N LEU A 202 2.91 14.68 -14.78
CA LEU A 202 1.73 14.09 -14.18
C LEU A 202 0.93 15.12 -13.41
N GLU A 203 -0.38 15.07 -13.55
CA GLU A 203 -1.31 15.83 -12.70
C GLU A 203 -1.49 15.11 -11.37
N PHE A 204 -1.50 15.87 -10.30
CA PHE A 204 -1.75 15.39 -8.95
C PHE A 204 -2.60 16.36 -8.14
N GLN A 205 -3.21 15.84 -7.09
CA GLN A 205 -3.90 16.61 -6.07
C GLN A 205 -3.18 16.39 -4.73
N TYR A 206 -2.93 17.47 -3.99
CA TYR A 206 -2.33 17.41 -2.67
C TYR A 206 -3.21 18.12 -1.65
N ASP A 207 -3.47 17.44 -0.56
CA ASP A 207 -4.15 18.00 0.60
C ASP A 207 -3.15 18.21 1.74
N SER A 208 -2.88 19.47 2.06
CA SER A 208 -1.93 19.84 3.11
C SER A 208 -2.41 19.56 4.53
N LEU A 209 -3.72 19.38 4.74
CA LEU A 209 -4.29 19.05 6.06
C LEU A 209 -4.11 17.56 6.37
N THR A 210 -4.41 16.71 5.39
CA THR A 210 -4.29 15.25 5.53
C THR A 210 -2.90 14.74 5.17
N LYS A 211 -2.07 15.59 4.52
CA LYS A 211 -0.76 15.24 3.98
C LYS A 211 -0.81 14.09 2.97
N VAL A 212 -1.89 14.06 2.19
CA VAL A 212 -2.14 13.04 1.19
C VAL A 212 -1.98 13.62 -0.22
N LEU A 213 -1.21 12.92 -1.03
CA LEU A 213 -1.03 13.23 -2.45
C LEU A 213 -1.70 12.14 -3.28
N VAL A 214 -2.47 12.53 -4.29
CA VAL A 214 -3.19 11.61 -5.18
C VAL A 214 -2.82 11.88 -6.62
N ILE A 215 -2.25 10.89 -7.28
CA ILE A 215 -2.02 10.85 -8.72
C ILE A 215 -3.13 10.01 -9.34
N ARG A 216 -3.86 10.57 -10.30
CA ARG A 216 -4.94 9.87 -11.02
C ARG A 216 -4.52 9.58 -12.43
N LYS A 217 -4.83 8.36 -12.91
CA LYS A 217 -4.56 7.91 -14.28
C LYS A 217 -3.10 8.17 -14.70
N PRO A 218 -2.12 7.63 -13.98
CA PRO A 218 -0.71 7.80 -14.36
C PRO A 218 -0.38 7.10 -15.70
N GLU A 219 -1.35 6.39 -16.29
CA GLU A 219 -1.21 5.68 -17.58
C GLU A 219 -0.08 4.63 -17.56
N VAL A 220 0.09 3.94 -16.45
CA VAL A 220 1.05 2.86 -16.28
C VAL A 220 0.35 1.55 -15.93
N THR A 221 1.05 0.44 -16.18
CA THR A 221 0.61 -0.89 -15.77
C THR A 221 1.51 -1.43 -14.65
N ALA A 222 0.99 -2.37 -13.86
CA ALA A 222 1.80 -3.07 -12.86
C ALA A 222 2.83 -4.02 -13.50
N CYS A 223 2.72 -4.29 -14.80
CA CYS A 223 3.61 -5.17 -15.56
C CYS A 223 4.71 -4.43 -16.34
N GLU A 224 4.92 -3.14 -16.11
CA GLU A 224 6.00 -2.38 -16.75
C GLU A 224 6.91 -1.69 -15.74
N ASP A 225 8.19 -1.56 -16.08
CA ASP A 225 9.13 -0.76 -15.29
C ASP A 225 8.84 0.73 -15.52
N PHE A 226 8.64 1.46 -14.44
CA PHE A 226 8.47 2.91 -14.45
C PHE A 226 9.01 3.56 -13.18
N HIS A 227 9.28 4.86 -13.22
CA HIS A 227 9.47 5.67 -12.02
C HIS A 227 8.82 7.04 -12.16
N ILE A 228 8.28 7.53 -11.06
CA ILE A 228 7.70 8.86 -10.94
C ILE A 228 8.65 9.68 -10.08
N GLN A 229 9.24 10.70 -10.68
CA GLN A 229 10.21 11.59 -10.05
C GLN A 229 9.52 12.87 -9.57
N ILE A 230 9.95 13.35 -8.41
CA ILE A 230 9.57 14.65 -7.85
C ILE A 230 10.46 15.71 -8.48
N VAL A 231 9.83 16.77 -9.02
CA VAL A 231 10.50 17.89 -9.70
C VAL A 231 10.42 19.15 -8.85
#